data_9044df8e4929d2a7c4d1820a326f8a2e
#
_entry.id   9044df8e4929d2a7c4d1820a326f8a2e
#
_cell.length_a   1.000
_cell.length_b   1.000
_cell.length_c   1.000
_cell.angle_alpha   90.00
_cell.angle_beta   90.00
_cell.angle_gamma   90.00
#
_symmetry.space_group_name_H-M   'P 1'
#
loop_
_entity.id
_entity.type
_entity.pdbx_description
1 polymer ?
#
loop_
_entity_poly.entity_id
_entity_poly.type
_entity_poly.pdbx_seq_one_letter_code
_entity_poly.pdbx_strand_id
1 'polypeptide(L)'
;NAGKSTLLSVLSAAKPEIANYPFTTLVPNLGIINYRDYKSFVMADIPGIIEGASEGKGLGIRFLRHIERNSTLLFLVPADANDIINEYKILLNELKKYNPELLHKKRILAISKCDMMDEELLSLLKKEMNKYIEIE
;
A
#
# COMPACT_ATOMS: atom_id res chain seq x y z
N ASN A 1 8.75 -6.39 4.42
CA ASN A 1 9.20 -7.03 3.18
C ASN A 1 8.10 -7.72 2.37
N ALA A 2 6.98 -7.01 2.17
CA ALA A 2 5.86 -7.51 1.38
C ALA A 2 6.08 -7.42 -0.15
N GLY A 3 7.20 -6.84 -0.60
CA GLY A 3 7.52 -6.67 -2.02
C GLY A 3 7.01 -5.36 -2.65
N LYS A 4 6.75 -4.33 -1.87
CA LYS A 4 6.25 -3.03 -2.36
C LYS A 4 7.16 -2.40 -3.42
N SER A 5 8.44 -2.26 -3.11
CA SER A 5 9.43 -1.67 -4.02
C SER A 5 9.62 -2.51 -5.28
N THR A 6 9.55 -3.84 -5.15
CA THR A 6 9.60 -4.77 -6.27
C THR A 6 8.39 -4.59 -7.17
N LEU A 7 7.19 -4.52 -6.59
CA LEU A 7 5.97 -4.28 -7.35
C LEU A 7 6.04 -2.97 -8.12
N LEU A 8 6.47 -1.89 -7.48
CA LEU A 8 6.63 -0.60 -8.11
C LEU A 8 7.62 -0.66 -9.29
N SER A 9 8.77 -1.30 -9.11
CA SER A 9 9.79 -1.40 -10.16
C SER A 9 9.34 -2.24 -11.35
N VAL A 10 8.55 -3.28 -11.13
CA VAL A 10 8.02 -4.14 -12.20
C VAL A 10 6.90 -3.45 -12.99
N LEU A 11 6.03 -2.72 -12.30
CA LEU A 11 4.89 -2.07 -12.94
C LEU A 11 5.22 -0.73 -13.59
N SER A 12 6.28 -0.06 -13.17
CA SER A 12 6.67 1.24 -13.70
C SER A 12 7.14 1.15 -15.15
N ALA A 13 6.71 2.10 -15.97
CA ALA A 13 7.13 2.22 -17.38
C ALA A 13 8.63 2.54 -17.52
N ALA A 14 9.20 3.22 -16.53
CA ALA A 14 10.61 3.52 -16.39
C ALA A 14 11.06 3.22 -14.97
N LYS A 15 12.37 3.32 -14.69
CA LYS A 15 12.91 3.17 -13.34
C LYS A 15 12.24 4.17 -12.39
N PRO A 16 11.71 3.71 -11.23
CA PRO A 16 11.13 4.61 -10.24
C PRO A 16 12.12 5.67 -9.77
N GLU A 17 11.64 6.88 -9.58
CA GLU A 17 12.44 8.02 -9.13
C GLU A 17 12.11 8.39 -7.70
N ILE A 18 13.12 8.82 -6.96
CA ILE A 18 12.98 9.35 -5.61
C ILE A 18 12.36 10.74 -5.71
N ALA A 19 11.25 10.96 -5.02
CA ALA A 19 10.61 12.27 -4.94
C ALA A 19 11.10 13.03 -3.70
N ASN A 20 11.78 14.15 -3.91
CA ASN A 20 12.19 15.04 -2.84
C ASN A 20 11.08 16.05 -2.53
N TYR A 21 10.31 15.75 -1.49
CA TYR A 21 9.38 16.70 -0.92
C TYR A 21 10.04 17.43 0.26
N PRO A 22 10.27 18.76 0.19
CA PRO A 22 11.03 19.48 1.22
C PRO A 22 10.34 19.51 2.60
N PHE A 23 9.07 19.11 2.64
CA PHE A 23 8.26 19.09 3.86
C PHE A 23 8.09 17.70 4.48
N THR A 24 8.80 16.69 3.97
CA THR A 24 8.77 15.32 4.51
C THR A 24 10.16 14.84 4.85
N THR A 25 10.27 14.03 5.91
CA THR A 25 11.49 13.30 6.26
C THR A 25 11.56 11.94 5.57
N LEU A 26 10.43 11.44 5.07
CA LEU A 26 10.34 10.22 4.28
C LEU A 26 10.42 10.56 2.79
N VAL A 27 11.19 9.76 2.06
CA VAL A 27 11.43 9.96 0.63
C VAL A 27 10.73 8.87 -0.14
N PRO A 28 9.51 9.11 -0.68
CA PRO A 28 8.80 8.12 -1.46
C PRO A 28 9.46 7.89 -2.82
N ASN A 29 9.40 6.66 -3.31
CA ASN A 29 9.71 6.33 -4.69
C ASN A 29 8.45 6.46 -5.53
N LEU A 30 8.52 7.16 -6.65
CA LEU A 30 7.43 7.34 -7.58
C LEU A 30 7.68 6.57 -8.88
N GLY A 31 6.66 5.92 -9.38
CA GLY A 31 6.67 5.27 -10.68
C GLY A 31 5.42 5.60 -11.48
N ILE A 32 5.58 5.77 -12.80
CA ILE A 32 4.47 5.97 -13.71
C ILE A 32 4.03 4.61 -14.22
N ILE A 33 2.76 4.28 -14.01
CA ILE A 33 2.15 3.03 -14.44
C ILE A 33 1.27 3.29 -15.65
N ASN A 34 1.61 2.72 -16.78
CA ASN A 34 0.77 2.76 -17.96
C ASN A 34 -0.30 1.67 -17.89
N TYR A 35 -1.53 2.04 -18.19
CA TYR A 35 -2.64 1.10 -18.28
C TYR A 35 -3.56 1.50 -19.44
N ARG A 36 -4.06 0.50 -20.16
CA ARG A 36 -4.90 0.71 -21.34
C ARG A 36 -4.32 1.77 -22.30
N ASP A 37 -5.01 2.01 -23.39
CA ASP A 37 -4.54 2.91 -24.44
C ASP A 37 -4.26 4.34 -23.93
N TYR A 38 -2.99 4.71 -23.88
CA TYR A 38 -2.50 6.06 -23.55
C TYR A 38 -2.87 6.62 -22.16
N LYS A 39 -3.30 5.78 -21.22
CA LYS A 39 -3.59 6.20 -19.86
C LYS A 39 -2.48 5.81 -18.90
N SER A 40 -2.24 6.65 -17.92
CA SER A 40 -1.25 6.39 -16.88
C SER A 40 -1.72 6.95 -15.53
N PHE A 41 -1.16 6.41 -14.48
CA PHE A 41 -1.28 6.95 -13.12
C PHE A 41 0.07 6.87 -12.41
N VAL A 42 0.21 7.63 -11.34
CA VAL A 42 1.41 7.61 -10.51
C VAL A 42 1.18 6.70 -9.32
N MET A 43 2.11 5.78 -9.10
CA MET A 43 2.16 4.95 -7.89
C MET A 43 3.33 5.38 -7.02
N ALA A 44 3.09 5.52 -5.73
CA ALA A 44 4.12 5.86 -4.76
C ALA A 44 4.35 4.69 -3.80
N ASP A 45 5.60 4.27 -3.66
CA ASP A 45 6.03 3.42 -2.55
C ASP A 45 6.43 4.33 -1.40
N ILE A 46 5.68 4.26 -0.31
CA ILE A 46 5.89 5.09 0.86
C ILE A 46 6.56 4.25 1.94
N PRO A 47 7.90 4.37 2.11
CA PRO A 47 8.61 3.63 3.14
C PRO A 47 8.26 4.15 4.54
N GLY A 48 8.23 3.27 5.52
CA GLY A 48 8.21 3.65 6.93
C GLY A 48 6.90 4.20 7.49
N ILE A 49 5.76 4.10 6.77
CA ILE A 49 4.46 4.41 7.38
C ILE A 49 4.17 3.47 8.56
N ILE A 50 4.68 2.26 8.51
CA ILE A 50 4.39 1.19 9.47
C ILE A 50 5.45 1.16 10.58
N GLU A 51 6.70 1.43 10.26
CA GLU A 51 7.81 1.41 11.21
C GLU A 51 8.02 2.80 11.81
N GLY A 52 7.47 3.07 13.00
CA GLY A 52 7.68 4.32 13.73
C GLY A 52 6.76 5.47 13.36
N ALA A 53 5.64 5.21 12.70
CA ALA A 53 4.63 6.22 12.39
C ALA A 53 4.08 6.93 13.64
N SER A 54 4.12 6.28 14.79
CA SER A 54 3.71 6.83 16.08
C SER A 54 4.71 7.83 16.70
N GLU A 55 5.95 7.90 16.19
CA GLU A 55 7.01 8.75 16.78
C GLU A 55 7.08 10.17 16.19
N GLY A 56 6.11 10.59 15.42
CA GLY A 56 6.04 11.97 14.88
C GLY A 56 7.04 12.29 13.77
N LYS A 57 7.81 11.33 13.32
CA LYS A 57 8.76 11.43 12.19
C LYS A 57 8.14 10.87 10.91
N GLY A 58 6.96 11.34 10.54
CA GLY A 58 6.25 10.82 9.40
C GLY A 58 6.15 11.78 8.22
N LEU A 59 5.43 11.33 7.23
CA LEU A 59 4.93 12.16 6.13
C LEU A 59 4.12 13.31 6.74
N GLY A 60 4.59 14.53 6.64
CA GLY A 60 3.90 15.69 7.18
C GLY A 60 2.46 15.81 6.63
N ILE A 61 1.60 16.48 7.37
CA ILE A 61 0.21 16.77 6.97
C ILE A 61 0.12 17.35 5.54
N ARG A 62 1.13 18.07 5.10
CA ARG A 62 1.21 18.65 3.75
C ARG A 62 1.36 17.57 2.66
N PHE A 63 2.13 16.52 2.91
CA PHE A 63 2.25 15.40 1.97
C PHE A 63 0.93 14.66 1.84
N LEU A 64 0.25 14.43 2.96
CA LEU A 64 -1.06 13.80 2.97
C LEU A 64 -2.08 14.62 2.19
N ARG A 65 -2.03 15.94 2.26
CA ARG A 65 -2.89 16.82 1.45
C ARG A 65 -2.63 16.70 -0.05
N HIS A 66 -1.38 16.46 -0.46
CA HIS A 66 -1.06 16.19 -1.86
C HIS A 66 -1.64 14.87 -2.36
N ILE A 67 -1.72 13.87 -1.47
CA ILE A 67 -2.28 12.56 -1.79
C ILE A 67 -3.82 12.57 -1.73
N GLU A 68 -4.42 13.56 -1.07
CA GLU A 68 -5.80 13.52 -0.60
C GLU A 68 -6.88 13.45 -1.68
N ARG A 69 -6.70 14.06 -2.84
CA ARG A 69 -7.86 14.26 -3.71
C ARG A 69 -8.30 13.05 -4.54
N ASN A 70 -7.41 12.18 -4.95
CA ASN A 70 -7.74 11.05 -5.83
C ASN A 70 -6.95 9.77 -5.52
N SER A 71 -6.37 9.67 -4.33
CA SER A 71 -5.49 8.55 -4.03
C SER A 71 -6.26 7.35 -3.51
N THR A 72 -5.96 6.20 -4.06
CA THR A 72 -6.36 4.90 -3.55
C THR A 72 -5.19 4.31 -2.79
N LEU A 73 -5.45 3.72 -1.63
CA LEU A 73 -4.44 3.02 -0.85
C LEU A 73 -4.37 1.57 -1.26
N LEU A 74 -3.17 1.11 -1.61
CA LEU A 74 -2.89 -0.30 -1.86
C LEU A 74 -2.17 -0.88 -0.65
N PHE A 75 -2.83 -1.80 0.05
CA PHE A 75 -2.23 -2.61 1.09
C PHE A 75 -1.67 -3.89 0.47
N LEU A 76 -0.41 -4.17 0.76
CA LEU A 76 0.25 -5.37 0.28
C LEU A 76 0.64 -6.23 1.49
N VAL A 77 0.05 -7.42 1.57
CA VAL A 77 0.33 -8.41 2.62
C VAL A 77 0.90 -9.66 1.98
N PRO A 78 2.02 -10.19 2.46
CA PRO A 78 2.60 -11.40 1.89
C PRO A 78 1.79 -12.65 2.27
N ALA A 79 1.66 -13.58 1.34
CA ALA A 79 0.95 -14.84 1.54
C ALA A 79 1.59 -15.74 2.61
N ASP A 80 2.87 -15.57 2.86
CA ASP A 80 3.64 -16.28 3.89
C ASP A 80 3.47 -15.68 5.30
N ALA A 81 2.63 -14.66 5.47
CA ALA A 81 2.28 -14.15 6.79
C ALA A 81 1.50 -15.19 7.61
N ASN A 82 1.80 -15.27 8.90
CA ASN A 82 1.14 -16.23 9.80
C ASN A 82 -0.38 -16.03 9.89
N ASP A 83 -0.83 -14.79 9.81
CA ASP A 83 -2.23 -14.38 9.83
C ASP A 83 -2.40 -13.11 8.98
N ILE A 84 -2.87 -13.28 7.75
CA ILE A 84 -3.01 -12.21 6.77
C ILE A 84 -4.05 -11.16 7.23
N ILE A 85 -5.12 -11.61 7.87
CA ILE A 85 -6.17 -10.70 8.36
C ILE A 85 -5.64 -9.86 9.52
N ASN A 86 -4.91 -10.48 10.42
CA ASN A 86 -4.29 -9.76 11.54
C ASN A 86 -3.25 -8.75 11.04
N GLU A 87 -2.42 -9.12 10.09
CA GLU A 87 -1.47 -8.20 9.44
C GLU A 87 -2.20 -6.99 8.82
N TYR A 88 -3.28 -7.23 8.10
CA TYR A 88 -4.10 -6.15 7.55
C TYR A 88 -4.69 -5.24 8.64
N LYS A 89 -5.19 -5.79 9.75
CA LYS A 89 -5.69 -5.02 10.88
C LYS A 89 -4.60 -4.19 11.54
N ILE A 90 -3.40 -4.73 11.67
CA ILE A 90 -2.22 -4.01 12.17
C ILE A 90 -1.92 -2.81 11.26
N LEU A 91 -1.89 -3.02 9.94
CA LEU A 91 -1.67 -1.96 8.97
C LEU A 91 -2.73 -0.85 9.06
N LEU A 92 -4.00 -1.22 9.18
CA LEU A 92 -5.09 -0.26 9.37
C LEU A 92 -4.95 0.53 10.67
N ASN A 93 -4.57 -0.13 11.75
CA ASN A 93 -4.38 0.51 13.05
C ASN A 93 -3.20 1.49 13.03
N GLU A 94 -2.09 1.12 12.41
CA GLU A 94 -0.95 2.02 12.22
C GLU A 94 -1.32 3.24 11.36
N LEU A 95 -2.07 3.03 10.29
CA LEU A 95 -2.58 4.10 9.45
C LEU A 95 -3.50 5.04 10.23
N LYS A 96 -4.38 4.49 11.08
CA LYS A 96 -5.27 5.26 11.96
C LYS A 96 -4.49 6.10 12.97
N LYS A 97 -3.46 5.54 13.57
CA LYS A 97 -2.58 6.27 14.49
C LYS A 97 -1.84 7.41 13.80
N TYR A 98 -1.44 7.18 12.56
CA TYR A 98 -0.74 8.17 11.76
C TYR A 98 -1.67 9.33 11.36
N ASN A 99 -2.80 9.03 10.70
CA ASN A 99 -3.84 9.99 10.34
C ASN A 99 -5.17 9.26 10.10
N PRO A 100 -6.18 9.44 10.97
CA PRO A 100 -7.49 8.79 10.83
C PRO A 100 -8.21 9.11 9.52
N GLU A 101 -7.95 10.27 8.89
CA GLU A 101 -8.57 10.67 7.62
C GLU A 101 -8.21 9.73 6.48
N LEU A 102 -7.06 9.07 6.53
CA LEU A 102 -6.65 8.09 5.52
C LEU A 102 -7.55 6.85 5.48
N LEU A 103 -8.28 6.56 6.56
CA LEU A 103 -9.24 5.45 6.60
C LEU A 103 -10.48 5.69 5.73
N HIS A 104 -10.76 6.93 5.34
CA HIS A 104 -11.86 7.28 4.44
C HIS A 104 -11.53 7.12 2.96
N LYS A 105 -10.27 6.83 2.64
CA LYS A 105 -9.85 6.61 1.25
C LYS A 105 -10.25 5.23 0.75
N LYS A 106 -10.43 5.12 -0.56
CA LYS A 106 -10.58 3.82 -1.23
C LYS A 106 -9.35 2.96 -0.92
N ARG A 107 -9.59 1.69 -0.68
CA ARG A 107 -8.55 0.73 -0.31
C ARG A 107 -8.65 -0.51 -1.17
N ILE A 108 -7.48 -1.02 -1.52
CA ILE A 108 -7.32 -2.31 -2.18
C ILE A 108 -6.40 -3.13 -1.29
N LEU A 109 -6.78 -4.35 -0.99
CA LEU A 109 -5.90 -5.31 -0.34
C LEU A 109 -5.42 -6.30 -1.38
N ALA A 110 -4.12 -6.35 -1.56
CA ALA A 110 -3.46 -7.31 -2.43
C ALA A 110 -2.57 -8.26 -1.61
N ILE A 111 -2.56 -9.51 -1.99
CA ILE A 111 -1.70 -10.51 -1.38
C ILE A 111 -0.56 -10.79 -2.34
N SER A 112 0.65 -10.58 -1.87
CA SER A 112 1.87 -10.87 -2.63
C SER A 112 2.38 -12.28 -2.36
N LYS A 113 3.31 -12.75 -3.18
CA LYS A 113 3.93 -14.08 -3.06
C LYS A 113 2.93 -15.24 -3.11
N CYS A 114 1.86 -15.08 -3.87
CA CYS A 114 0.82 -16.11 -4.01
C CYS A 114 1.32 -17.38 -4.71
N ASP A 115 2.43 -17.31 -5.43
CA ASP A 115 3.15 -18.43 -6.00
C ASP A 115 3.65 -19.44 -4.96
N MET A 116 3.75 -19.03 -3.69
CA MET A 116 4.10 -19.89 -2.55
C MET A 116 2.89 -20.65 -1.98
N MET A 117 1.69 -20.40 -2.45
CA MET A 117 0.46 -21.04 -1.98
C MET A 117 -0.13 -21.95 -3.03
N ASP A 118 -0.76 -23.04 -2.60
CA ASP A 118 -1.58 -23.86 -3.48
C ASP A 118 -2.96 -23.23 -3.75
N GLU A 119 -3.66 -23.72 -4.77
CA GLU A 119 -4.97 -23.16 -5.17
C GLU A 119 -6.04 -23.33 -4.09
N GLU A 120 -5.99 -24.39 -3.27
CA GLU A 120 -6.95 -24.60 -2.18
C GLU A 120 -6.79 -23.56 -1.09
N LEU A 121 -5.56 -23.28 -0.67
CA LEU A 121 -5.25 -22.26 0.33
C LEU A 121 -5.64 -20.87 -0.18
N LEU A 122 -5.38 -20.56 -1.43
CA LEU A 122 -5.82 -19.29 -2.04
C LEU A 122 -7.33 -19.15 -2.07
N SER A 123 -8.07 -20.21 -2.37
CA SER A 123 -9.53 -20.21 -2.38
C SER A 123 -10.11 -20.01 -0.98
N LEU A 124 -9.56 -20.68 0.02
CA LEU A 124 -9.94 -20.52 1.42
C LEU A 124 -9.67 -19.11 1.92
N LEU A 125 -8.51 -18.59 1.60
CA LEU A 125 -8.11 -17.24 1.97
C LEU A 125 -9.04 -16.18 1.37
N LYS A 126 -9.39 -16.30 0.09
CA LYS A 126 -10.35 -15.41 -0.57
C LYS A 126 -11.72 -15.44 0.10
N LYS A 127 -12.21 -16.61 0.48
CA LYS A 127 -13.48 -16.76 1.19
C LYS A 127 -13.43 -16.12 2.58
N GLU A 128 -12.33 -16.28 3.27
CA GLU A 128 -12.13 -15.73 4.61
C GLU A 128 -12.01 -14.20 4.55
N MET A 129 -11.25 -13.68 3.61
CA MET A 129 -11.10 -12.24 3.40
C MET A 129 -12.42 -11.55 3.05
N ASN A 130 -13.27 -12.17 2.23
CA ASN A 130 -14.58 -11.62 1.87
C ASN A 130 -15.53 -11.45 3.07
N LYS A 131 -15.27 -12.13 4.19
CA LYS A 131 -16.04 -11.93 5.44
C LYS A 131 -15.63 -10.68 6.21
N TYR A 132 -14.41 -10.21 6.02
CA TYR A 132 -13.83 -9.11 6.80
C TYR A 132 -13.66 -7.82 6.00
N ILE A 133 -13.73 -7.91 4.68
CA ILE A 133 -13.58 -6.79 3.77
C ILE A 133 -14.86 -6.77 2.95
N GLU A 134 -15.74 -5.80 3.23
CA GLU A 134 -16.80 -5.46 2.29
C GLU A 134 -16.10 -4.93 1.04
N ILE A 135 -16.09 -5.77 0.03
CA ILE A 135 -15.66 -5.36 -1.32
C ILE A 135 -16.87 -4.65 -1.91
N GLU A 136 -16.87 -3.35 -1.83
CA GLU A 136 -17.73 -2.53 -2.67
C GLU A 136 -17.24 -2.57 -4.12
#